data_c99011c2578607c4db47d388e5c8944c
#
_entry.id   c99011c2578607c4db47d388e5c8944c
#
_cell.length_a   1.000
_cell.length_b   1.000
_cell.length_c   1.000
_cell.angle_alpha   90.00
_cell.angle_beta   90.00
_cell.angle_gamma   90.00
#
_symmetry.space_group_name_H-M   'P 1'
#
loop_
_entity.id
_entity.type
_entity.pdbx_description
1 polymer ?
#
loop_
_entity_poly.entity_id
_entity_poly.type
_entity_poly.pdbx_seq_one_letter_code
_entity_poly.pdbx_strand_id
1 'polypeptide(L)'
;MADEVCGPYLTNSTSTNAGWHTFSSVFIWKRAQILVAELWAAFYPASPSEPHPLFPAGAAIHQLTMFADYRVPQILHHLNIITYPPSLLKILRGQVMLETGCREELSIRSASIVAVERVRLAMLRLATEADEDDKREGEDGTRISSVLIDFYLWDLAKRVENGEESITGIATVPIEPVHRTRSIWY
;
A
#
# COMPACT_ATOMS: atom_id res chain seq x y z
N MET A 1 13.75 4.93 17.79
CA MET A 1 12.90 5.95 17.18
C MET A 1 11.87 5.22 16.36
N ALA A 2 10.60 5.52 16.53
CA ALA A 2 9.54 4.90 15.75
C ALA A 2 9.67 5.34 14.29
N ASP A 3 9.29 4.47 13.35
CA ASP A 3 9.16 4.84 11.93
C ASP A 3 8.05 5.89 11.82
N GLU A 4 8.47 7.11 11.77
CA GLU A 4 7.62 8.27 11.75
C GLU A 4 7.31 8.63 10.33
N VAL A 5 6.17 8.28 9.82
CA VAL A 5 5.72 8.70 8.50
C VAL A 5 4.22 8.84 8.39
N CYS A 6 3.84 9.61 7.42
CA CYS A 6 2.51 9.94 7.02
C CYS A 6 1.52 8.78 7.00
N GLY A 7 0.80 8.66 8.06
CA GLY A 7 -0.59 8.30 7.94
C GLY A 7 -1.38 9.45 7.27
N PRO A 8 -2.65 9.25 6.93
CA PRO A 8 -3.49 10.29 6.30
C PRO A 8 -3.71 11.55 7.16
N TYR A 9 -3.07 11.64 8.30
CA TYR A 9 -3.19 12.75 9.25
C TYR A 9 -1.85 13.47 9.38
N LEU A 10 -1.69 14.50 8.57
CA LEU A 10 -0.66 15.51 8.71
C LEU A 10 -1.05 16.44 9.88
N THR A 11 -0.39 16.31 11.01
CA THR A 11 -0.51 17.35 12.04
C THR A 11 0.45 18.48 11.69
N ASN A 12 -0.10 19.61 11.25
CA ASN A 12 0.67 20.83 11.01
C ASN A 12 1.09 21.44 12.35
N SER A 13 2.39 21.50 12.62
CA SER A 13 2.92 22.48 13.54
C SER A 13 3.28 23.73 12.74
N THR A 14 2.57 24.82 12.97
CA THR A 14 2.85 26.12 12.36
C THR A 14 4.11 26.71 12.96
N SER A 15 5.20 26.70 12.22
CA SER A 15 6.33 27.57 12.45
C SER A 15 6.23 28.74 11.48
N THR A 16 6.04 29.92 12.03
CA THR A 16 6.07 31.19 11.31
C THR A 16 7.54 31.53 10.98
N ASN A 17 7.92 31.35 9.77
CA ASN A 17 8.80 32.14 8.92
C ASN A 17 9.44 31.28 7.81
N ALA A 18 9.20 31.69 6.58
CA ALA A 18 9.74 31.13 5.34
C ALA A 18 9.15 29.75 4.91
N GLY A 19 7.90 29.67 4.53
CA GLY A 19 7.40 28.81 3.43
C GLY A 19 7.64 27.28 3.48
N TRP A 20 8.26 26.75 4.54
CA TRP A 20 8.55 25.34 4.70
C TRP A 20 7.64 24.76 5.77
N HIS A 21 6.76 23.86 5.36
CA HIS A 21 6.00 23.05 6.31
C HIS A 21 6.95 22.00 6.90
N THR A 22 7.42 22.23 8.12
CA THR A 22 8.12 21.20 8.90
C THR A 22 7.11 20.26 9.50
N PHE A 23 7.09 19.01 9.03
CA PHE A 23 6.33 17.95 9.68
C PHE A 23 7.06 17.55 10.96
N SER A 24 6.36 17.53 12.08
CA SER A 24 6.96 17.18 13.38
C SER A 24 7.13 15.68 13.55
N SER A 25 6.26 14.88 12.96
CA SER A 25 6.31 13.42 13.02
C SER A 25 5.43 12.80 11.96
N VAL A 26 5.85 11.67 11.45
CA VAL A 26 5.14 10.88 10.46
C VAL A 26 5.19 9.42 10.90
N PHE A 27 4.06 8.71 10.91
CA PHE A 27 3.98 7.35 11.41
C PHE A 27 3.46 6.40 10.36
N ILE A 28 4.22 5.35 10.02
CA ILE A 28 3.70 4.19 9.32
C ILE A 28 3.59 3.04 10.33
N TRP A 29 2.38 2.69 10.70
CA TRP A 29 2.07 1.59 11.60
C TRP A 29 2.13 0.22 10.90
N LYS A 30 3.12 0.00 10.02
CA LYS A 30 3.21 -1.17 9.15
C LYS A 30 3.00 -2.47 9.92
N ARG A 31 3.82 -2.74 10.93
CA ARG A 31 3.75 -4.01 11.69
C ARG A 31 2.46 -4.17 12.50
N ALA A 32 1.94 -3.06 13.04
CA ALA A 32 0.65 -3.10 13.74
C ALA A 32 -0.49 -3.40 12.77
N GLN A 33 -0.49 -2.79 11.58
CA GLN A 33 -1.48 -3.07 10.55
C GLN A 33 -1.39 -4.52 10.04
N ILE A 34 -0.17 -5.05 9.82
CA ILE A 34 0.05 -6.45 9.45
C ILE A 34 -0.53 -7.36 10.53
N LEU A 35 -0.23 -7.14 11.80
CA LEU A 35 -0.76 -7.96 12.90
C LEU A 35 -2.29 -7.97 12.90
N VAL A 36 -2.93 -6.81 12.74
CA VAL A 36 -4.40 -6.72 12.67
C VAL A 36 -4.95 -7.49 11.48
N ALA A 37 -4.32 -7.36 10.30
CA ALA A 37 -4.74 -8.04 9.09
C ALA A 37 -4.55 -9.57 9.19
N GLU A 38 -3.45 -10.03 9.76
CA GLU A 38 -3.18 -11.46 9.98
C GLU A 38 -4.16 -12.06 11.00
N LEU A 39 -4.47 -11.36 12.10
CA LEU A 39 -5.48 -11.79 13.05
C LEU A 39 -6.87 -11.84 12.41
N TRP A 40 -7.20 -10.86 11.57
CA TRP A 40 -8.47 -10.87 10.83
C TRP A 40 -8.53 -12.08 9.88
N ALA A 41 -7.49 -12.35 9.13
CA ALA A 41 -7.45 -13.47 8.19
C ALA A 41 -7.47 -14.85 8.92
N ALA A 42 -6.69 -14.97 9.99
CA ALA A 42 -6.57 -16.24 10.74
C ALA A 42 -7.86 -16.66 11.46
N PHE A 43 -8.68 -15.69 11.85
CA PHE A 43 -9.95 -15.93 12.55
C PHE A 43 -11.18 -15.63 11.67
N TYR A 44 -10.99 -15.56 10.36
CA TYR A 44 -12.10 -15.31 9.43
C TYR A 44 -13.12 -16.43 9.54
N PRO A 45 -14.43 -16.14 9.76
CA PRO A 45 -15.44 -17.17 9.96
C PRO A 45 -15.65 -18.01 8.69
N ALA A 46 -15.97 -19.28 8.86
CA ALA A 46 -16.26 -20.19 7.76
C ALA A 46 -17.53 -19.81 6.98
N SER A 47 -18.47 -19.17 7.68
CA SER A 47 -19.73 -18.66 7.08
C SER A 47 -19.73 -17.13 7.08
N PRO A 48 -20.03 -16.47 5.95
CA PRO A 48 -20.15 -15.02 5.87
C PRO A 48 -21.23 -14.41 6.78
N SER A 49 -22.20 -15.24 7.23
CA SER A 49 -23.28 -14.82 8.16
C SER A 49 -22.83 -14.78 9.62
N GLU A 50 -21.69 -15.38 9.95
CA GLU A 50 -21.16 -15.36 11.31
C GLU A 50 -20.32 -14.10 11.55
N PRO A 51 -20.49 -13.44 12.71
CA PRO A 51 -19.66 -12.29 13.04
C PRO A 51 -18.21 -12.72 13.27
N HIS A 52 -17.26 -11.88 12.84
CA HIS A 52 -15.85 -12.15 13.11
C HIS A 52 -15.56 -12.16 14.62
N PRO A 53 -14.95 -13.22 15.16
CA PRO A 53 -14.82 -13.38 16.61
C PRO A 53 -13.98 -12.29 17.29
N LEU A 54 -12.98 -11.75 16.59
CA LEU A 54 -12.14 -10.66 17.12
C LEU A 54 -12.61 -9.26 16.69
N PHE A 55 -13.35 -9.17 15.59
CA PHE A 55 -13.82 -7.89 15.02
C PHE A 55 -15.34 -7.95 14.72
N PRO A 56 -16.18 -8.15 15.75
CA PRO A 56 -17.61 -8.39 15.54
C PRO A 56 -18.38 -7.22 14.93
N ALA A 57 -17.85 -5.99 15.02
CA ALA A 57 -18.42 -4.83 14.37
C ALA A 57 -18.17 -4.76 12.85
N GLY A 58 -17.59 -5.80 12.26
CA GLY A 58 -17.35 -5.90 10.82
C GLY A 58 -16.12 -5.10 10.36
N ALA A 59 -16.22 -4.45 9.33
CA ALA A 59 -15.33 -3.67 8.46
C ALA A 59 -14.00 -3.03 8.99
N ALA A 60 -13.44 -3.43 10.13
CA ALA A 60 -12.18 -2.88 10.64
C ALA A 60 -11.00 -3.01 9.66
N ILE A 61 -10.97 -4.11 8.89
CA ILE A 61 -9.96 -4.36 7.85
C ILE A 61 -9.98 -3.30 6.75
N HIS A 62 -11.15 -2.70 6.45
CA HIS A 62 -11.29 -1.67 5.42
C HIS A 62 -10.76 -0.30 5.85
N GLN A 63 -10.46 -0.12 7.14
CA GLN A 63 -9.87 1.08 7.68
C GLN A 63 -8.34 1.07 7.60
N LEU A 64 -7.74 -0.10 7.36
CA LEU A 64 -6.30 -0.22 7.20
C LEU A 64 -5.87 0.26 5.82
N THR A 65 -4.69 0.88 5.77
CA THR A 65 -4.00 1.17 4.52
C THR A 65 -3.19 -0.05 4.06
N MET A 66 -2.58 0.03 2.88
CA MET A 66 -1.52 -0.90 2.50
C MET A 66 -0.33 -0.78 3.46
N PHE A 67 0.50 -1.81 3.54
CA PHE A 67 1.55 -1.91 4.58
C PHE A 67 2.84 -1.15 4.28
N ALA A 68 2.91 -0.40 3.18
CA ALA A 68 4.04 0.44 2.77
C ALA A 68 5.40 -0.26 2.89
N ASP A 69 5.50 -1.47 2.36
CA ASP A 69 6.71 -2.27 2.30
C ASP A 69 7.62 -1.87 1.11
N TYR A 70 8.63 -2.70 0.82
CA TYR A 70 9.57 -2.48 -0.27
C TYR A 70 9.12 -3.11 -1.60
N ARG A 71 8.21 -4.09 -1.57
CA ARG A 71 7.83 -4.87 -2.74
C ARG A 71 6.65 -4.26 -3.51
N VAL A 72 5.65 -3.77 -2.78
CA VAL A 72 4.49 -3.11 -3.42
C VAL A 72 4.90 -1.86 -4.22
N PRO A 73 5.77 -0.96 -3.74
CA PRO A 73 6.28 0.12 -4.59
C PRO A 73 7.00 -0.35 -5.86
N GLN A 74 7.74 -1.47 -5.79
CA GLN A 74 8.43 -2.06 -6.93
C GLN A 74 7.45 -2.44 -8.04
N ILE A 75 6.40 -3.18 -7.71
CA ILE A 75 5.39 -3.59 -8.70
C ILE A 75 4.54 -2.42 -9.19
N LEU A 76 4.21 -1.47 -8.33
CA LEU A 76 3.49 -0.26 -8.73
C LEU A 76 4.30 0.56 -9.75
N HIS A 77 5.63 0.62 -9.60
CA HIS A 77 6.49 1.25 -10.60
C HIS A 77 6.52 0.44 -11.90
N HIS A 78 6.69 -0.87 -11.83
CA HIS A 78 6.66 -1.75 -13.00
C HIS A 78 5.35 -1.58 -13.81
N LEU A 79 4.22 -1.44 -13.12
CA LEU A 79 2.89 -1.19 -13.71
C LEU A 79 2.65 0.27 -14.17
N ASN A 80 3.64 1.15 -14.11
CA ASN A 80 3.52 2.59 -14.40
C ASN A 80 2.48 3.34 -13.53
N ILE A 81 2.10 2.79 -12.38
CA ILE A 81 1.17 3.46 -11.44
C ILE A 81 1.89 4.55 -10.65
N ILE A 82 3.15 4.32 -10.30
CA ILE A 82 4.05 5.33 -9.74
C ILE A 82 5.29 5.49 -10.59
N THR A 83 5.89 6.68 -10.58
CA THR A 83 7.11 6.97 -11.35
C THR A 83 8.24 7.32 -10.42
N TYR A 84 9.40 6.69 -10.62
CA TYR A 84 10.62 7.02 -9.89
C TYR A 84 11.45 8.06 -10.66
N PRO A 85 11.91 9.14 -10.00
CA PRO A 85 12.81 10.08 -10.63
C PRO A 85 14.18 9.43 -10.93
N PRO A 86 14.93 9.92 -11.94
CA PRO A 86 16.22 9.33 -12.33
C PRO A 86 17.24 9.22 -11.18
N SER A 87 17.22 10.15 -10.22
CA SER A 87 18.08 10.12 -9.04
C SER A 87 17.76 8.91 -8.16
N LEU A 88 16.48 8.61 -7.95
CA LEU A 88 16.05 7.45 -7.18
C LEU A 88 16.39 6.14 -7.91
N LEU A 89 16.12 6.04 -9.21
CA LEU A 89 16.51 4.86 -10.00
C LEU A 89 18.00 4.55 -9.92
N LYS A 90 18.86 5.59 -9.92
CA LYS A 90 20.30 5.41 -9.72
C LYS A 90 20.64 4.80 -8.36
N ILE A 91 19.96 5.23 -7.29
CA ILE A 91 20.13 4.70 -5.94
C ILE A 91 19.70 3.23 -5.90
N LEU A 92 18.51 2.91 -6.43
CA LEU A 92 17.96 1.55 -6.42
C LEU A 92 18.85 0.59 -7.22
N ARG A 93 19.24 0.94 -8.43
CA ARG A 93 20.12 0.14 -9.31
C ARG A 93 21.52 -0.05 -8.71
N GLY A 94 22.01 0.96 -7.99
CA GLY A 94 23.26 0.88 -7.24
C GLY A 94 23.13 0.09 -5.94
N GLN A 95 21.96 -0.42 -5.61
CA GLN A 95 21.65 -1.13 -4.35
C GLN A 95 22.10 -0.36 -3.09
N VAL A 96 22.09 0.97 -3.17
CA VAL A 96 22.46 1.84 -2.06
C VAL A 96 21.36 1.78 -1.00
N MET A 97 21.80 1.64 0.27
CA MET A 97 20.87 1.61 1.39
C MET A 97 20.36 3.01 1.70
N LEU A 98 19.05 3.16 1.82
CA LEU A 98 18.41 4.39 2.26
C LEU A 98 18.43 4.47 3.79
N GLU A 99 18.69 5.64 4.33
CA GLU A 99 18.51 5.89 5.75
C GLU A 99 17.00 5.84 6.09
N THR A 100 16.70 5.27 7.26
CA THR A 100 15.34 5.28 7.81
C THR A 100 14.86 6.72 8.02
N GLY A 101 13.70 7.05 7.46
CA GLY A 101 13.12 8.38 7.57
C GLY A 101 13.72 9.42 6.60
N CYS A 102 14.63 9.02 5.69
CA CYS A 102 15.07 9.94 4.65
C CYS A 102 13.95 10.26 3.65
N ARG A 103 14.11 11.36 2.94
CA ARG A 103 13.10 11.86 2.01
C ARG A 103 12.70 10.82 0.94
N GLU A 104 13.65 10.10 0.41
CA GLU A 104 13.46 9.11 -0.64
C GLU A 104 12.65 7.92 -0.12
N GLU A 105 13.01 7.37 1.04
CA GLU A 105 12.29 6.28 1.68
C GLU A 105 10.85 6.68 2.01
N LEU A 106 10.67 7.83 2.65
CA LEU A 106 9.36 8.37 2.98
C LEU A 106 8.50 8.62 1.74
N SER A 107 9.10 9.17 0.68
CA SER A 107 8.39 9.44 -0.58
C SER A 107 7.91 8.17 -1.27
N ILE A 108 8.73 7.12 -1.32
CA ILE A 108 8.36 5.83 -1.90
C ILE A 108 7.17 5.24 -1.13
N ARG A 109 7.27 5.18 0.18
CA ARG A 109 6.24 4.58 1.04
C ARG A 109 4.92 5.37 0.99
N SER A 110 4.99 6.68 1.11
CA SER A 110 3.80 7.53 1.02
C SER A 110 3.13 7.46 -0.35
N ALA A 111 3.92 7.47 -1.43
CA ALA A 111 3.39 7.33 -2.79
C ALA A 111 2.69 5.99 -2.99
N SER A 112 3.23 4.89 -2.44
CA SER A 112 2.60 3.58 -2.54
C SER A 112 1.27 3.49 -1.78
N ILE A 113 1.16 4.09 -0.59
CA ILE A 113 -0.10 4.17 0.17
C ILE A 113 -1.17 4.90 -0.65
N VAL A 114 -0.83 6.07 -1.20
CA VAL A 114 -1.76 6.86 -2.01
C VAL A 114 -2.13 6.13 -3.31
N ALA A 115 -1.18 5.45 -3.94
CA ALA A 115 -1.41 4.72 -5.18
C ALA A 115 -2.38 3.55 -4.97
N VAL A 116 -2.15 2.72 -3.96
CA VAL A 116 -3.03 1.58 -3.63
C VAL A 116 -4.44 2.07 -3.28
N GLU A 117 -4.58 3.16 -2.53
CA GLU A 117 -5.90 3.73 -2.24
C GLU A 117 -6.60 4.23 -3.51
N ARG A 118 -5.89 4.84 -4.46
CA ARG A 118 -6.46 5.22 -5.76
C ARG A 118 -6.87 4.02 -6.60
N VAL A 119 -6.10 2.94 -6.59
CA VAL A 119 -6.46 1.67 -7.23
C VAL A 119 -7.74 1.12 -6.60
N ARG A 120 -7.82 1.07 -5.27
CA ARG A 120 -9.01 0.63 -4.54
C ARG A 120 -10.27 1.43 -4.93
N LEU A 121 -10.17 2.75 -4.96
CA LEU A 121 -11.26 3.62 -5.35
C LEU A 121 -11.67 3.42 -6.82
N ALA A 122 -10.72 3.18 -7.72
CA ALA A 122 -11.02 2.87 -9.11
C ALA A 122 -11.74 1.51 -9.25
N MET A 123 -11.29 0.49 -8.53
CA MET A 123 -11.95 -0.82 -8.51
C MET A 123 -13.39 -0.73 -7.98
N LEU A 124 -13.63 0.06 -6.92
CA LEU A 124 -14.98 0.28 -6.38
C LEU A 124 -15.90 0.95 -7.41
N ARG A 125 -15.40 1.94 -8.15
CA ARG A 125 -16.17 2.60 -9.21
C ARG A 125 -16.56 1.61 -10.32
N LEU A 126 -15.59 0.82 -10.79
CA LEU A 126 -15.82 -0.19 -11.82
C LEU A 126 -16.81 -1.26 -11.35
N ALA A 127 -16.75 -1.67 -10.09
CA ALA A 127 -17.71 -2.61 -9.53
C ALA A 127 -19.14 -2.02 -9.52
N THR A 128 -19.28 -0.76 -9.09
CA THR A 128 -20.60 -0.08 -9.08
C THR A 128 -21.17 0.08 -10.50
N GLU A 129 -20.33 0.45 -11.48
CA GLU A 129 -20.74 0.56 -12.89
C GLU A 129 -21.18 -0.79 -13.48
N ALA A 130 -20.50 -1.88 -13.09
CA ALA A 130 -20.87 -3.23 -13.53
C ALA A 130 -22.20 -3.74 -12.92
N ASP A 131 -22.47 -3.38 -11.66
CA ASP A 131 -23.70 -3.77 -10.95
C ASP A 131 -24.95 -3.04 -11.47
N GLU A 132 -24.79 -1.85 -12.07
CA GLU A 132 -25.91 -1.14 -12.74
C GLU A 132 -26.39 -1.87 -14.01
N ASP A 133 -25.48 -2.58 -14.69
CA ASP A 133 -25.81 -3.35 -15.91
C ASP A 133 -26.37 -4.76 -15.61
N ASP A 134 -25.97 -5.38 -14.50
CA ASP A 134 -26.36 -6.72 -14.08
C ASP A 134 -27.05 -6.67 -12.70
N LYS A 135 -28.40 -6.62 -12.67
CA LYS A 135 -29.22 -6.55 -11.44
C LYS A 135 -29.03 -7.75 -10.49
N ARG A 136 -27.82 -8.05 -10.11
CA ARG A 136 -27.50 -9.01 -9.05
C ARG A 136 -27.48 -8.31 -7.71
N GLU A 137 -28.60 -8.42 -7.00
CA GLU A 137 -28.67 -8.07 -5.58
C GLU A 137 -27.63 -8.88 -4.80
N GLY A 138 -26.65 -8.23 -4.19
CA GLY A 138 -26.01 -8.76 -2.99
C GLY A 138 -24.51 -9.02 -2.95
N GLU A 139 -23.67 -8.56 -3.86
CA GLU A 139 -22.22 -8.54 -3.59
C GLU A 139 -21.75 -7.13 -3.25
N ASP A 140 -21.74 -6.88 -1.94
CA ASP A 140 -21.29 -5.65 -1.30
C ASP A 140 -19.85 -5.31 -1.71
N GLY A 141 -19.64 -4.12 -2.30
CA GLY A 141 -18.31 -3.55 -2.59
C GLY A 141 -17.38 -3.44 -1.38
N THR A 142 -17.84 -3.85 -0.18
CA THR A 142 -17.06 -3.97 1.05
C THR A 142 -15.92 -4.98 0.99
N ARG A 143 -15.86 -5.84 -0.04
CA ARG A 143 -14.78 -6.84 -0.19
C ARG A 143 -13.47 -6.26 -0.70
N ILE A 144 -13.46 -5.07 -1.32
CA ILE A 144 -12.25 -4.46 -1.89
C ILE A 144 -11.58 -3.59 -0.83
N SER A 145 -10.50 -4.08 -0.23
CA SER A 145 -9.70 -3.33 0.76
C SER A 145 -8.28 -3.09 0.29
N SER A 146 -7.63 -2.03 0.78
CA SER A 146 -6.23 -1.73 0.51
C SER A 146 -5.30 -2.85 0.97
N VAL A 147 -5.67 -3.59 2.02
CA VAL A 147 -4.93 -4.75 2.53
C VAL A 147 -4.96 -5.92 1.54
N LEU A 148 -6.13 -6.25 0.98
CA LEU A 148 -6.23 -7.33 0.00
C LEU A 148 -5.50 -6.99 -1.30
N ILE A 149 -5.53 -5.72 -1.72
CA ILE A 149 -4.76 -5.24 -2.87
C ILE A 149 -3.27 -5.35 -2.58
N ASP A 150 -2.82 -5.00 -1.37
CA ASP A 150 -1.42 -5.14 -0.95
C ASP A 150 -0.95 -6.59 -1.04
N PHE A 151 -1.67 -7.54 -0.46
CA PHE A 151 -1.35 -8.97 -0.54
C PHE A 151 -1.24 -9.45 -2.00
N TYR A 152 -2.21 -9.06 -2.84
CA TYR A 152 -2.17 -9.42 -4.26
C TYR A 152 -0.95 -8.84 -4.98
N LEU A 153 -0.68 -7.54 -4.79
CA LEU A 153 0.45 -6.86 -5.42
C LEU A 153 1.80 -7.40 -4.94
N TRP A 154 1.89 -7.77 -3.67
CA TRP A 154 3.10 -8.35 -3.10
C TRP A 154 3.42 -9.72 -3.72
N ASP A 155 2.41 -10.57 -3.88
CA ASP A 155 2.57 -11.87 -4.53
C ASP A 155 2.86 -11.71 -6.03
N LEU A 156 2.15 -10.82 -6.73
CA LEU A 156 2.37 -10.48 -8.12
C LEU A 156 3.82 -10.01 -8.36
N ALA A 157 4.34 -9.14 -7.50
CA ALA A 157 5.71 -8.67 -7.59
C ALA A 157 6.73 -9.80 -7.54
N LYS A 158 6.52 -10.79 -6.66
CA LYS A 158 7.39 -11.98 -6.56
C LYS A 158 7.34 -12.82 -7.84
N ARG A 159 6.14 -13.07 -8.35
CA ARG A 159 5.96 -13.87 -9.57
C ARG A 159 6.58 -13.21 -10.79
N VAL A 160 6.41 -11.90 -10.94
CA VAL A 160 7.04 -11.14 -12.03
C VAL A 160 8.56 -11.12 -11.90
N GLU A 161 9.09 -10.87 -10.69
CA GLU A 161 10.53 -10.85 -10.44
C GLU A 161 11.19 -12.21 -10.70
N ASN A 162 10.50 -13.31 -10.40
CA ASN A 162 10.95 -14.68 -10.67
C ASN A 162 10.78 -15.11 -12.15
N GLY A 163 10.12 -14.30 -12.98
CA GLY A 163 9.77 -14.66 -14.36
C GLY A 163 8.65 -15.70 -14.49
N GLU A 164 7.88 -15.91 -13.41
CA GLU A 164 6.74 -16.84 -13.38
C GLU A 164 5.48 -16.23 -13.98
N GLU A 165 5.43 -14.91 -14.05
CA GLU A 165 4.32 -14.16 -14.61
C GLU A 165 4.78 -12.97 -15.45
N SER A 166 4.08 -12.72 -16.56
CA SER A 166 4.25 -11.54 -17.41
C SER A 166 2.94 -10.77 -17.50
N ILE A 167 3.03 -9.45 -17.30
CA ILE A 167 1.88 -8.58 -17.40
C ILE A 167 1.58 -8.27 -18.86
N THR A 168 0.36 -8.55 -19.28
CA THR A 168 -0.13 -8.30 -20.63
C THR A 168 -1.27 -7.30 -20.65
N GLY A 169 -1.50 -6.63 -21.79
CA GLY A 169 -2.63 -5.68 -21.94
C GLY A 169 -2.38 -4.27 -21.44
N ILE A 170 -1.28 -4.02 -20.72
CA ILE A 170 -0.86 -2.69 -20.28
C ILE A 170 0.62 -2.47 -20.54
N ALA A 171 1.01 -1.20 -20.67
CA ALA A 171 2.43 -0.83 -20.80
C ALA A 171 3.13 -0.95 -19.43
N THR A 172 4.22 -1.70 -19.39
CA THR A 172 5.05 -1.86 -18.20
C THR A 172 6.45 -1.27 -18.41
N VAL A 173 7.14 -0.94 -17.33
CA VAL A 173 8.57 -0.62 -17.34
C VAL A 173 9.37 -1.80 -16.75
N PRO A 174 10.69 -1.89 -16.99
CA PRO A 174 11.51 -2.93 -16.35
C PRO A 174 11.31 -2.94 -14.83
N ILE A 175 11.27 -4.16 -14.24
CA ILE A 175 11.19 -4.27 -12.79
C ILE A 175 12.53 -3.82 -12.19
N GLU A 176 12.47 -2.81 -11.33
CA GLU A 176 13.66 -2.23 -10.69
C GLU A 176 13.96 -2.95 -9.37
N PRO A 177 15.19 -2.91 -8.88
CA PRO A 177 15.51 -3.43 -7.56
C PRO A 177 14.67 -2.75 -6.47
N VAL A 178 14.31 -3.52 -5.44
CA VAL A 178 13.61 -2.98 -4.27
C VAL A 178 14.47 -1.97 -3.53
N HIS A 179 13.86 -0.96 -2.92
CA HIS A 179 14.60 -0.09 -2.03
C HIS A 179 14.96 -0.85 -0.74
N ARG A 180 16.09 -0.50 -0.19
CA ARG A 180 16.66 -1.17 1.00
C ARG A 180 16.82 -0.15 2.12
N THR A 181 16.21 -0.43 3.25
CA THR A 181 16.32 0.38 4.47
C THR A 181 16.60 -0.54 5.65
N ARG A 182 17.47 -0.13 6.54
CA ARG A 182 17.75 -0.86 7.77
C ARG A 182 16.94 -0.26 8.91
N SER A 183 15.84 -0.91 9.25
CA SER A 183 14.94 -0.51 10.33
C SER A 183 14.34 -1.73 10.99
N ILE A 184 14.16 -1.70 12.31
CA ILE A 184 13.43 -2.73 13.05
C ILE A 184 11.93 -2.67 12.79
N TRP A 185 11.46 -1.61 12.18
CA TRP A 185 10.05 -1.35 11.88
C TRP A 185 9.66 -1.65 10.42
N TYR A 186 10.61 -2.15 9.67
CA TYR A 186 10.43 -2.37 8.24
C TYR A 186 9.92 -3.77 7.91
#